data_165ac146dc80794a8d8d28a088e2b4b0
#
_entry.id   165ac146dc80794a8d8d28a088e2b4b0
#
_cell.length_a   1.000
_cell.length_b   1.000
_cell.length_c   1.000
_cell.angle_alpha   90.00
_cell.angle_beta   90.00
_cell.angle_gamma   90.00
#
_symmetry.space_group_name_H-M   'P 1'
#
loop_
_entity.id
_entity.type
_entity.pdbx_description
1 polymer ?
#
loop_
_entity_poly.entity_id
_entity_poly.type
_entity_poly.pdbx_seq_one_letter_code
_entity_poly.pdbx_strand_id
1 'polypeptide(L)'
;MLSLDSVLQILNYYNMKRKLHTPNNNVTVIIDVSFTESTDVVNQYIRDEQCPVFFNLKDEGIIRFEWFINEEDKTATLIEKFENSNVWEELGNKVIGSPINLRFRELFKVEKLTVLGEINDAFKEKIKAMNPILKSYVGGIN
;
A
#
# COMPACT_ATOMS: atom_id res chain seq x y z
N MET A 1 3.98 24.23 -35.79
CA MET A 1 2.57 24.07 -35.35
C MET A 1 2.10 22.67 -35.67
N LEU A 2 1.51 21.99 -34.71
CA LEU A 2 0.95 20.65 -34.94
C LEU A 2 -0.30 20.72 -35.80
N SER A 3 -0.45 19.77 -36.73
CA SER A 3 -1.69 19.62 -37.50
C SER A 3 -2.83 19.14 -36.61
N LEU A 4 -4.06 19.33 -37.04
CA LEU A 4 -5.24 18.81 -36.33
C LEU A 4 -5.16 17.28 -36.18
N ASP A 5 -4.72 16.59 -37.23
CA ASP A 5 -4.57 15.12 -37.20
C ASP A 5 -3.54 14.69 -36.16
N SER A 6 -2.41 15.39 -36.04
CA SER A 6 -1.40 15.10 -35.01
C SER A 6 -1.96 15.31 -33.62
N VAL A 7 -2.74 16.35 -33.39
CA VAL A 7 -3.41 16.61 -32.10
C VAL A 7 -4.38 15.50 -31.78
N LEU A 8 -5.20 15.07 -32.73
CA LEU A 8 -6.16 13.97 -32.55
C LEU A 8 -5.44 12.64 -32.23
N GLN A 9 -4.33 12.37 -32.88
CA GLN A 9 -3.52 11.18 -32.59
C GLN A 9 -2.98 11.20 -31.15
N ILE A 10 -2.48 12.36 -30.70
CA ILE A 10 -2.00 12.54 -29.32
C ILE A 10 -3.14 12.33 -28.33
N LEU A 11 -4.29 12.93 -28.55
CA LEU A 11 -5.46 12.77 -27.69
C LEU A 11 -5.93 11.32 -27.64
N ASN A 12 -5.98 10.62 -28.77
CA ASN A 12 -6.32 9.21 -28.83
C ASN A 12 -5.32 8.35 -28.06
N TYR A 13 -4.01 8.66 -28.16
CA TYR A 13 -2.99 7.96 -27.41
C TYR A 13 -3.16 8.13 -25.89
N TYR A 14 -3.43 9.34 -25.41
CA TYR A 14 -3.71 9.59 -24.01
C TYR A 14 -5.00 8.88 -23.54
N ASN A 15 -6.05 8.91 -24.36
CA ASN A 15 -7.31 8.21 -24.04
C ASN A 15 -7.12 6.70 -23.99
N MET A 16 -6.24 6.14 -24.81
CA MET A 16 -5.93 4.69 -24.80
C MET A 16 -5.18 4.25 -23.55
N LYS A 17 -4.42 5.14 -22.89
CA LYS A 17 -3.74 4.83 -21.63
C LYS A 17 -4.69 4.77 -20.45
N ARG A 18 -5.77 5.51 -20.50
CA ARG A 18 -6.80 5.53 -19.45
C ARG A 18 -7.84 4.45 -19.75
N LYS A 19 -8.09 3.64 -18.74
CA LYS A 19 -9.06 2.56 -18.84
C LYS A 19 -10.24 2.83 -17.91
N LEU A 20 -11.43 2.62 -18.42
CA LEU A 20 -12.68 2.78 -17.67
C LEU A 20 -13.17 1.42 -17.22
N HIS A 21 -13.41 1.30 -15.92
CA HIS A 21 -13.97 0.09 -15.29
C HIS A 21 -13.20 -1.20 -15.62
N THR A 22 -11.88 -1.09 -15.78
CA THR A 22 -11.03 -2.24 -16.06
C THR A 22 -10.32 -2.66 -14.77
N PRO A 23 -10.67 -3.82 -14.20
CA PRO A 23 -9.98 -4.32 -13.02
C PRO A 23 -8.55 -4.73 -13.38
N ASN A 24 -7.67 -4.66 -12.39
CA ASN A 24 -6.33 -5.22 -12.46
C ASN A 24 -6.10 -6.13 -11.25
N ASN A 25 -4.93 -6.70 -11.14
CA ASN A 25 -4.58 -7.59 -10.04
C ASN A 25 -3.95 -6.86 -8.85
N ASN A 26 -3.86 -5.53 -8.91
CA ASN A 26 -3.25 -4.75 -7.83
C ASN A 26 -4.04 -4.89 -6.54
N VAL A 27 -3.30 -4.94 -5.44
CA VAL A 27 -3.86 -4.95 -4.10
C VAL A 27 -3.33 -3.72 -3.36
N THR A 28 -4.24 -2.92 -2.83
CA THR A 28 -3.90 -1.76 -2.00
C THR A 28 -4.27 -2.06 -0.56
N VAL A 29 -3.31 -1.90 0.34
CA VAL A 29 -3.48 -2.14 1.76
C VAL A 29 -3.37 -0.80 2.49
N ILE A 30 -4.37 -0.47 3.29
CA ILE A 30 -4.41 0.75 4.08
C ILE A 30 -4.40 0.34 5.54
N ILE A 31 -3.36 0.74 6.26
CA ILE A 31 -3.20 0.43 7.68
C ILE A 31 -3.28 1.73 8.46
N ASP A 32 -4.36 1.89 9.21
CA ASP A 32 -4.55 3.02 10.12
C ASP A 32 -4.06 2.62 11.51
N VAL A 33 -3.17 3.43 12.06
CA VAL A 33 -2.52 3.17 13.35
C VAL A 33 -2.63 4.36 14.28
N SER A 34 -2.51 4.09 15.58
CA SER A 34 -2.29 5.10 16.61
C SER A 34 -0.96 4.83 17.31
N PHE A 35 -0.42 5.85 17.98
CA PHE A 35 0.83 5.74 18.73
C PHE A 35 0.81 6.63 19.95
N THR A 36 1.64 6.30 20.94
CA THR A 36 1.78 7.06 22.18
C THR A 36 3.14 7.73 22.32
N GLU A 37 4.14 7.23 21.59
CA GLU A 37 5.48 7.82 21.54
C GLU A 37 5.46 9.22 20.90
N SER A 38 6.56 9.95 21.04
CA SER A 38 6.69 11.25 20.39
C SER A 38 6.66 11.11 18.87
N THR A 39 6.18 12.14 18.20
CA THR A 39 6.19 12.21 16.73
C THR A 39 7.61 12.06 16.16
N ASP A 40 8.62 12.63 16.84
CA ASP A 40 10.01 12.51 16.39
C ASP A 40 10.49 11.05 16.37
N VAL A 41 10.16 10.27 17.39
CA VAL A 41 10.49 8.84 17.45
C VAL A 41 9.81 8.08 16.32
N VAL A 42 8.54 8.34 16.08
CA VAL A 42 7.76 7.71 15.01
C VAL A 42 8.33 8.07 13.64
N ASN A 43 8.61 9.34 13.40
CA ASN A 43 9.19 9.81 12.14
C ASN A 43 10.57 9.20 11.88
N GLN A 44 11.40 9.08 12.92
CA GLN A 44 12.70 8.46 12.82
C GLN A 44 12.58 6.98 12.42
N TYR A 45 11.70 6.24 13.07
CA TYR A 45 11.44 4.85 12.72
C TYR A 45 11.02 4.70 11.25
N ILE A 46 10.06 5.50 10.81
CA ILE A 46 9.55 5.43 9.43
C ILE A 46 10.65 5.74 8.42
N ARG A 47 11.34 6.88 8.60
CA ARG A 47 12.31 7.39 7.62
C ARG A 47 13.65 6.68 7.65
N ASP A 48 14.13 6.33 8.84
CA ASP A 48 15.51 5.88 9.01
C ASP A 48 15.61 4.36 9.20
N GLU A 49 14.51 3.69 9.56
CA GLU A 49 14.52 2.26 9.83
C GLU A 49 13.63 1.50 8.83
N GLN A 50 12.33 1.72 8.84
CA GLN A 50 11.40 0.93 8.05
C GLN A 50 11.51 1.17 6.53
N CYS A 51 11.40 2.41 6.09
CA CYS A 51 11.45 2.72 4.65
C CYS A 51 12.75 2.25 3.98
N PRO A 52 13.93 2.44 4.59
CA PRO A 52 15.16 1.89 4.00
C PRO A 52 15.17 0.37 3.88
N VAL A 53 14.62 -0.35 4.85
CA VAL A 53 14.52 -1.82 4.78
C VAL A 53 13.71 -2.25 3.56
N PHE A 54 12.52 -1.65 3.37
CA PHE A 54 11.65 -1.98 2.24
C PHE A 54 12.26 -1.54 0.90
N PHE A 55 12.86 -0.36 0.86
CA PHE A 55 13.55 0.13 -0.33
C PHE A 55 14.68 -0.81 -0.78
N ASN A 56 15.46 -1.31 0.18
CA ASN A 56 16.59 -2.19 -0.09
C ASN A 56 16.20 -3.62 -0.48
N LEU A 57 14.94 -4.02 -0.31
CA LEU A 57 14.45 -5.28 -0.85
C LEU A 57 14.47 -5.30 -2.38
N LYS A 58 14.41 -4.12 -3.01
CA LYS A 58 14.39 -3.97 -4.48
C LYS A 58 13.29 -4.79 -5.15
N ASP A 59 12.16 -4.94 -4.47
CA ASP A 59 11.00 -5.66 -4.97
C ASP A 59 10.13 -4.72 -5.81
N GLU A 60 10.20 -4.87 -7.12
CA GLU A 60 9.43 -4.05 -8.08
C GLU A 60 7.92 -4.30 -7.98
N GLY A 61 7.50 -5.41 -7.40
CA GLY A 61 6.09 -5.69 -7.12
C GLY A 61 5.48 -4.80 -6.05
N ILE A 62 6.30 -4.13 -5.25
CA ILE A 62 5.86 -3.10 -4.29
C ILE A 62 5.77 -1.79 -5.05
N ILE A 63 4.54 -1.40 -5.44
CA ILE A 63 4.31 -0.22 -6.28
C ILE A 63 4.30 1.06 -5.45
N ARG A 64 3.80 0.99 -4.21
CA ARG A 64 3.67 2.13 -3.31
C ARG A 64 3.86 1.68 -1.88
N PHE A 65 4.58 2.48 -1.10
CA PHE A 65 4.78 2.28 0.32
C PHE A 65 4.99 3.67 0.93
N GLU A 66 3.92 4.26 1.46
CA GLU A 66 3.96 5.65 1.92
C GLU A 66 3.20 5.83 3.22
N TRP A 67 3.77 6.66 4.07
CA TRP A 67 3.20 7.02 5.36
C TRP A 67 2.68 8.45 5.36
N PHE A 68 1.57 8.65 6.04
CA PHE A 68 0.98 9.95 6.32
C PHE A 68 0.66 10.02 7.81
N ILE A 69 0.92 11.16 8.44
CA ILE A 69 0.79 11.31 9.89
C ILE A 69 -0.10 12.51 10.24
N ASN A 70 -0.92 12.34 11.28
CA ASN A 70 -1.60 13.42 11.98
C ASN A 70 -0.97 13.53 13.37
N GLU A 71 -0.10 14.53 13.54
CA GLU A 71 0.65 14.74 14.79
C GLU A 71 -0.26 15.07 15.96
N GLU A 72 -1.29 15.87 15.73
CA GLU A 72 -2.22 16.32 16.76
C GLU A 72 -2.98 15.16 17.39
N ASP A 73 -3.47 14.25 16.55
CA ASP A 73 -4.25 13.09 17.01
C ASP A 73 -3.37 11.89 17.36
N LYS A 74 -2.08 11.93 17.07
CA LYS A 74 -1.17 10.79 17.18
C LYS A 74 -1.69 9.57 16.45
N THR A 75 -2.05 9.79 15.21
CA THR A 75 -2.47 8.73 14.28
C THR A 75 -1.65 8.80 13.01
N ALA A 76 -1.55 7.69 12.32
CA ALA A 76 -0.85 7.62 11.04
C ALA A 76 -1.51 6.60 10.13
N THR A 77 -1.28 6.74 8.84
CA THR A 77 -1.79 5.82 7.83
C THR A 77 -0.65 5.40 6.91
N LEU A 78 -0.47 4.09 6.79
CA LEU A 78 0.42 3.49 5.82
C LEU A 78 -0.41 3.03 4.62
N ILE A 79 -0.01 3.44 3.43
CA ILE A 79 -0.61 2.98 2.18
C ILE A 79 0.42 2.13 1.45
N GLU A 80 0.10 0.86 1.24
CA GLU A 80 0.91 -0.08 0.49
C GLU A 80 0.14 -0.51 -0.76
N LYS A 81 0.80 -0.53 -1.90
CA LYS A 81 0.21 -1.05 -3.14
C LYS A 81 1.13 -2.09 -3.73
N PHE A 82 0.58 -3.24 -4.05
CA PHE A 82 1.28 -4.40 -4.59
C PHE A 82 0.76 -4.74 -5.98
N GLU A 83 1.63 -5.28 -6.80
CA GLU A 83 1.27 -5.75 -8.13
C GLU A 83 0.16 -6.81 -8.08
N ASN A 84 0.22 -7.69 -7.09
CA ASN A 84 -0.79 -8.72 -6.86
C ASN A 84 -0.73 -9.25 -5.42
N SER A 85 -1.66 -10.13 -5.09
CA SER A 85 -1.77 -10.76 -3.77
C SER A 85 -0.50 -11.53 -3.36
N ASN A 86 0.15 -12.21 -4.29
CA ASN A 86 1.34 -13.00 -4.00
C ASN A 86 2.52 -12.14 -3.55
N VAL A 87 2.69 -10.97 -4.15
CA VAL A 87 3.75 -10.03 -3.76
C VAL A 87 3.57 -9.60 -2.30
N TRP A 88 2.34 -9.29 -1.90
CA TRP A 88 2.05 -8.93 -0.51
C TRP A 88 2.31 -10.11 0.43
N GLU A 89 1.84 -11.30 0.08
CA GLU A 89 2.06 -12.51 0.90
C GLU A 89 3.55 -12.81 1.09
N GLU A 90 4.33 -12.73 0.02
CA GLU A 90 5.78 -12.94 0.08
C GLU A 90 6.48 -11.90 0.96
N LEU A 91 6.07 -10.63 0.85
CA LEU A 91 6.59 -9.56 1.70
C LEU A 91 6.29 -9.86 3.17
N GLY A 92 5.05 -10.25 3.48
CA GLY A 92 4.66 -10.63 4.82
C GLY A 92 5.52 -11.75 5.38
N ASN A 93 5.78 -12.80 4.59
CA ASN A 93 6.63 -13.91 4.98
C ASN A 93 8.07 -13.51 5.28
N LYS A 94 8.59 -12.49 4.60
CA LYS A 94 9.95 -11.96 4.84
C LYS A 94 10.03 -11.07 6.07
N VAL A 95 8.97 -10.30 6.35
CA VAL A 95 8.98 -9.20 7.31
C VAL A 95 8.42 -9.59 8.67
N ILE A 96 7.39 -10.44 8.72
CA ILE A 96 6.75 -10.86 9.97
C ILE A 96 7.79 -11.53 10.88
N GLY A 97 7.88 -11.02 12.12
CA GLY A 97 8.84 -11.51 13.11
C GLY A 97 10.25 -10.94 12.96
N SER A 98 10.53 -10.17 11.92
CA SER A 98 11.80 -9.48 11.75
C SER A 98 11.94 -8.32 12.75
N PRO A 99 13.17 -7.84 13.02
CA PRO A 99 13.37 -6.71 13.95
C PRO A 99 12.54 -5.48 13.58
N ILE A 100 12.40 -5.17 12.29
CA ILE A 100 11.63 -4.01 11.84
C ILE A 100 10.12 -4.17 12.13
N ASN A 101 9.59 -5.38 12.00
CA ASN A 101 8.20 -5.68 12.31
C ASN A 101 7.95 -5.68 13.82
N LEU A 102 8.87 -6.21 14.62
CA LEU A 102 8.77 -6.17 16.07
C LEU A 102 8.77 -4.73 16.58
N ARG A 103 9.62 -3.87 16.01
CA ARG A 103 9.65 -2.45 16.35
C ARG A 103 8.35 -1.75 15.95
N PHE A 104 7.78 -2.11 14.80
CA PHE A 104 6.48 -1.62 14.37
C PHE A 104 5.40 -1.91 15.43
N ARG A 105 5.37 -3.14 15.92
CA ARG A 105 4.39 -3.56 16.95
C ARG A 105 4.57 -2.86 18.28
N GLU A 106 5.79 -2.48 18.63
CA GLU A 106 6.04 -1.70 19.85
C GLU A 106 5.55 -0.27 19.72
N LEU A 107 5.71 0.35 18.53
CA LEU A 107 5.39 1.75 18.31
C LEU A 107 3.91 2.00 18.02
N PHE A 108 3.27 1.06 17.31
CA PHE A 108 1.94 1.28 16.74
C PHE A 108 0.90 0.28 17.25
N LYS A 109 -0.29 0.82 17.45
CA LYS A 109 -1.50 0.01 17.55
C LYS A 109 -2.25 0.09 16.24
N VAL A 110 -2.51 -1.05 15.61
CA VAL A 110 -3.31 -1.12 14.38
C VAL A 110 -4.79 -0.93 14.75
N GLU A 111 -5.37 0.18 14.31
CA GLU A 111 -6.77 0.49 14.54
C GLU A 111 -7.67 -0.10 13.46
N LYS A 112 -7.18 -0.13 12.21
CA LYS A 112 -7.95 -0.58 11.07
C LYS A 112 -7.02 -1.07 9.97
N LEU A 113 -7.36 -2.20 9.39
CA LEU A 113 -6.69 -2.76 8.20
C LEU A 113 -7.73 -2.90 7.09
N THR A 114 -7.52 -2.19 5.98
CA THR A 114 -8.40 -2.24 4.81
C THR A 114 -7.64 -2.80 3.62
N VAL A 115 -8.21 -3.75 2.93
CA VAL A 115 -7.63 -4.38 1.75
C VAL A 115 -8.53 -4.11 0.55
N LEU A 116 -7.98 -3.44 -0.46
CA LEU A 116 -8.67 -3.10 -1.70
C LEU A 116 -8.16 -3.99 -2.83
N GLY A 117 -9.02 -4.81 -3.39
CA GLY A 117 -8.67 -5.76 -4.45
C GLY A 117 -8.79 -7.21 -4.02
N GLU A 118 -8.47 -8.11 -4.93
CA GLU A 118 -8.65 -9.54 -4.70
C GLU A 118 -7.39 -10.19 -4.14
N ILE A 119 -7.56 -10.93 -3.05
CA ILE A 119 -6.51 -11.78 -2.47
C ILE A 119 -6.99 -13.24 -2.50
N ASN A 120 -6.03 -14.17 -2.60
CA ASN A 120 -6.38 -15.59 -2.66
C ASN A 120 -6.95 -16.10 -1.33
N ASP A 121 -7.75 -17.17 -1.39
CA ASP A 121 -8.46 -17.70 -0.23
C ASP A 121 -7.53 -18.18 0.88
N ALA A 122 -6.41 -18.78 0.52
CA ALA A 122 -5.42 -19.23 1.50
C ALA A 122 -4.83 -18.05 2.29
N PHE A 123 -4.58 -16.93 1.60
CA PHE A 123 -4.08 -15.72 2.25
C PHE A 123 -5.15 -15.05 3.11
N LYS A 124 -6.42 -15.05 2.69
CA LYS A 124 -7.53 -14.58 3.53
C LYS A 124 -7.56 -15.30 4.88
N GLU A 125 -7.37 -16.60 4.88
CA GLU A 125 -7.31 -17.38 6.13
C GLU A 125 -6.11 -16.97 6.99
N LYS A 126 -4.94 -16.73 6.40
CA LYS A 126 -3.74 -16.33 7.13
C LYS A 126 -3.89 -14.99 7.83
N ILE A 127 -4.58 -14.02 7.22
CA ILE A 127 -4.72 -12.67 7.78
C ILE A 127 -6.00 -12.46 8.57
N LYS A 128 -6.84 -13.48 8.69
CA LYS A 128 -8.13 -13.41 9.37
C LYS A 128 -8.03 -12.89 10.81
N ALA A 129 -6.98 -13.28 11.52
CA ALA A 129 -6.74 -12.82 12.90
C ALA A 129 -6.47 -11.31 12.99
N MET A 130 -6.06 -10.67 11.91
CA MET A 130 -5.85 -9.22 11.84
C MET A 130 -7.16 -8.46 11.62
N ASN A 131 -8.27 -9.16 11.46
CA ASN A 131 -9.60 -8.60 11.25
C ASN A 131 -9.67 -7.60 10.08
N PRO A 132 -9.21 -7.99 8.87
CA PRO A 132 -9.17 -7.08 7.74
C PRO A 132 -10.56 -6.77 7.20
N ILE A 133 -10.73 -5.54 6.70
CA ILE A 133 -11.91 -5.15 5.92
C ILE A 133 -11.55 -5.36 4.46
N LEU A 134 -12.22 -6.32 3.81
CA LEU A 134 -11.98 -6.67 2.42
C LEU A 134 -12.98 -5.96 1.52
N LYS A 135 -12.50 -5.26 0.49
CA LYS A 135 -13.34 -4.56 -0.48
C LYS A 135 -12.94 -4.91 -1.90
N SER A 136 -13.92 -5.32 -2.69
CA SER A 136 -13.74 -5.70 -4.09
C SER A 136 -13.83 -4.50 -5.01
N TYR A 137 -13.13 -4.57 -6.15
CA TYR A 137 -13.21 -3.55 -7.20
C TYR A 137 -14.63 -3.49 -7.77
N VAL A 138 -15.09 -2.26 -8.01
CA VAL A 138 -16.41 -2.01 -8.65
C VAL A 138 -16.24 -1.29 -9.97
N GLY A 139 -15.40 -0.26 -9.99
CA GLY A 139 -15.24 0.57 -11.16
C GLY A 139 -14.33 1.75 -10.88
N GLY A 140 -13.89 2.40 -11.94
CA GLY A 140 -13.02 3.57 -11.83
C GLY A 140 -12.34 3.88 -13.15
N ILE A 141 -11.36 4.77 -13.05
CA ILE A 141 -10.51 5.18 -14.17
C ILE A 141 -9.07 4.93 -13.75
N ASN A 142 -8.34 4.22 -14.57
CA ASN A 142 -6.92 3.93 -14.31
C ASN A 142 -6.05 3.96 -15.56
#